data_a3dd1fe9a7ceeb4a96bbe51c7f14f065
#
_entry.id   a3dd1fe9a7ceeb4a96bbe51c7f14f065
#
_cell.length_a   1.000
_cell.length_b   1.000
_cell.length_c   1.000
_cell.angle_alpha   90.00
_cell.angle_beta   90.00
_cell.angle_gamma   90.00
#
_symmetry.space_group_name_H-M   'P 1'
#
loop_
_entity.id
_entity.type
_entity.pdbx_description
1 polymer ?
#
loop_
_entity_poly.entity_id
_entity_poly.type
_entity_poly.pdbx_seq_one_letter_code
_entity_poly.pdbx_strand_id
1 'polypeptide(L)'
;MYVLFEGIDGVGKSTQIEILASKFSDAIVTKEPGGTQLGENLREILLSSSIKIGKRAEILLFLADRAEHFEKLIQPNLGRLILSDRGFISGIAYALANDENLDENVLLELNKFALNDKFADKIIFFEASSELISSRLKSRGTSVKIEAR
;
A
#
# COMPACT_ATOMS: atom_id res chain seq x y z
N MET A 1 -10.48 5.65 -13.69
CA MET A 1 -9.42 4.61 -13.76
C MET A 1 -8.70 4.57 -12.43
N TYR A 2 -8.61 3.41 -11.81
CA TYR A 2 -7.91 3.19 -10.54
C TYR A 2 -6.58 2.48 -10.81
N VAL A 3 -5.45 3.10 -10.41
CA VAL A 3 -4.08 2.64 -10.68
C VAL A 3 -3.33 2.46 -9.37
N LEU A 4 -2.74 1.28 -9.18
CA LEU A 4 -1.83 0.99 -8.08
C LEU A 4 -0.38 1.14 -8.52
N PHE A 5 0.42 1.76 -7.66
CA PHE A 5 1.87 1.84 -7.77
C PHE A 5 2.48 0.94 -6.71
N GLU A 6 3.08 -0.16 -7.12
CA GLU A 6 3.64 -1.18 -6.25
C GLU A 6 5.16 -1.27 -6.36
N GLY A 7 5.82 -1.74 -5.34
CA GLY A 7 7.27 -1.88 -5.25
C GLY A 7 7.79 -1.45 -3.90
N ILE A 8 9.06 -1.75 -3.61
CA ILE A 8 9.70 -1.50 -2.33
C ILE A 8 9.93 0.00 -2.06
N ASP A 9 10.27 0.35 -0.82
CA ASP A 9 10.56 1.73 -0.47
C ASP A 9 11.84 2.24 -1.15
N GLY A 10 11.84 3.52 -1.53
CA GLY A 10 12.96 4.14 -2.24
C GLY A 10 13.01 3.87 -3.75
N VAL A 11 12.14 3.02 -4.30
CA VAL A 11 12.12 2.70 -5.75
C VAL A 11 11.68 3.88 -6.63
N GLY A 12 10.96 4.87 -6.07
CA GLY A 12 10.57 6.10 -6.79
C GLY A 12 9.07 6.23 -7.08
N LYS A 13 8.21 5.38 -6.48
CA LYS A 13 6.75 5.41 -6.67
C LYS A 13 6.16 6.82 -6.47
N SER A 14 6.36 7.40 -5.30
CA SER A 14 5.76 8.70 -4.93
C SER A 14 6.15 9.81 -5.91
N THR A 15 7.41 9.85 -6.35
CA THR A 15 7.87 10.81 -7.37
C THR A 15 7.11 10.64 -8.70
N GLN A 16 6.90 9.41 -9.14
CA GLN A 16 6.16 9.15 -10.39
C GLN A 16 4.67 9.46 -10.24
N ILE A 17 4.09 9.18 -9.08
CA ILE A 17 2.70 9.56 -8.75
C ILE A 17 2.54 11.08 -8.81
N GLU A 18 3.45 11.85 -8.20
CA GLU A 18 3.42 13.32 -8.22
C GLU A 18 3.55 13.88 -9.65
N ILE A 19 4.49 13.35 -10.45
CA ILE A 19 4.66 13.75 -11.85
C ILE A 19 3.41 13.44 -12.66
N LEU A 20 2.81 12.26 -12.46
CA LEU A 20 1.60 11.90 -13.19
C LEU A 20 0.41 12.74 -12.74
N ALA A 21 0.22 12.94 -11.45
CA ALA A 21 -0.84 13.77 -10.89
C ALA A 21 -0.78 15.22 -11.39
N SER A 22 0.43 15.78 -11.56
CA SER A 22 0.60 17.14 -12.10
C SER A 22 0.07 17.34 -13.53
N LYS A 23 -0.12 16.23 -14.27
CA LYS A 23 -0.64 16.24 -15.65
C LYS A 23 -2.16 16.12 -15.72
N PHE A 24 -2.81 15.77 -14.62
CA PHE A 24 -4.24 15.54 -14.53
C PHE A 24 -4.80 16.27 -13.31
N SER A 25 -5.37 17.43 -13.52
CA SER A 25 -5.83 18.35 -12.45
C SER A 25 -6.93 17.77 -11.54
N ASP A 26 -7.64 16.73 -11.99
CA ASP A 26 -8.71 16.06 -11.26
C ASP A 26 -8.29 14.69 -10.70
N ALA A 27 -7.01 14.33 -10.82
CA ALA A 27 -6.49 13.10 -10.28
C ALA A 27 -6.55 13.10 -8.74
N ILE A 28 -6.97 11.97 -8.18
CA ILE A 28 -6.94 11.72 -6.75
C ILE A 28 -5.68 10.94 -6.43
N VAL A 29 -4.83 11.50 -5.58
CA VAL A 29 -3.65 10.82 -5.05
C VAL A 29 -3.97 10.29 -3.67
N THR A 30 -3.67 9.02 -3.44
CA THR A 30 -3.91 8.34 -2.18
C THR A 30 -2.84 7.31 -1.88
N LYS A 31 -2.93 6.63 -0.75
CA LYS A 31 -1.96 5.61 -0.29
C LYS A 31 -2.62 4.57 0.60
N GLU A 32 -2.00 3.40 0.70
CA GLU A 32 -2.34 2.38 1.70
C GLU A 32 -1.09 1.95 2.49
N PRO A 33 -1.21 1.83 3.84
CA PRO A 33 -2.33 2.24 4.65
C PRO A 33 -2.37 3.77 4.84
N GLY A 34 -3.56 4.31 5.21
CA GLY A 34 -3.69 5.70 5.62
C GLY A 34 -4.30 6.64 4.57
N GLY A 35 -5.17 6.14 3.71
CA GLY A 35 -5.90 6.94 2.71
C GLY A 35 -7.15 7.64 3.24
N THR A 36 -7.56 7.39 4.47
CA THR A 36 -8.74 7.96 5.13
C THR A 36 -8.40 8.35 6.58
N GLN A 37 -9.30 9.06 7.26
CA GLN A 37 -9.09 9.42 8.67
C GLN A 37 -8.92 8.18 9.56
N LEU A 38 -9.76 7.15 9.39
CA LEU A 38 -9.59 5.89 10.10
C LEU A 38 -8.28 5.21 9.68
N GLY A 39 -7.98 5.24 8.39
CA GLY A 39 -6.75 4.68 7.85
C GLY A 39 -5.48 5.32 8.44
N GLU A 40 -5.47 6.63 8.69
CA GLU A 40 -4.34 7.30 9.35
C GLU A 40 -4.13 6.77 10.78
N ASN A 41 -5.21 6.58 11.54
CA ASN A 41 -5.13 5.99 12.88
C ASN A 41 -4.61 4.54 12.83
N LEU A 42 -5.12 3.74 11.88
CA LEU A 42 -4.64 2.37 11.67
C LEU A 42 -3.16 2.34 11.25
N ARG A 43 -2.75 3.25 10.39
CA ARG A 43 -1.35 3.40 9.98
C ARG A 43 -0.44 3.70 11.17
N GLU A 44 -0.86 4.58 12.08
CA GLU A 44 -0.10 4.87 13.29
C GLU A 44 0.06 3.62 14.17
N ILE A 45 -1.02 2.87 14.37
CA ILE A 45 -1.00 1.60 15.11
C ILE A 45 -0.06 0.60 14.44
N LEU A 46 -0.16 0.42 13.14
CA LEU A 46 0.58 -0.57 12.37
C LEU A 46 2.07 -0.27 12.24
N LEU A 47 2.45 1.01 12.04
CA LEU A 47 3.81 1.38 11.63
C LEU A 47 4.59 2.16 12.66
N SER A 48 3.93 2.83 13.60
CA SER A 48 4.57 3.79 14.49
C SER A 48 4.42 3.47 15.97
N SER A 49 3.41 2.66 16.36
CA SER A 49 3.16 2.35 17.76
C SER A 49 4.16 1.33 18.32
N SER A 50 4.38 1.40 19.64
CA SER A 50 5.16 0.40 20.37
C SER A 50 4.36 -0.88 20.70
N ILE A 51 3.10 -0.94 20.27
CA ILE A 51 2.21 -2.07 20.52
C ILE A 51 2.68 -3.27 19.69
N LYS A 52 2.90 -4.39 20.37
CA LYS A 52 3.18 -5.66 19.68
C LYS A 52 1.87 -6.27 19.18
N ILE A 53 1.68 -6.24 17.87
CA ILE A 53 0.50 -6.78 17.20
C ILE A 53 0.78 -8.22 16.79
N GLY A 54 -0.18 -9.13 17.05
CA GLY A 54 -0.08 -10.50 16.55
C GLY A 54 -0.26 -10.56 15.02
N LYS A 55 0.44 -11.46 14.34
CA LYS A 55 0.48 -11.55 12.87
C LYS A 55 -0.90 -11.50 12.19
N ARG A 56 -1.86 -12.28 12.69
CA ARG A 56 -3.23 -12.28 12.13
C ARG A 56 -3.97 -10.97 12.38
N ALA A 57 -3.80 -10.35 13.55
CA ALA A 57 -4.38 -9.05 13.86
C ALA A 57 -3.81 -7.95 12.95
N GLU A 58 -2.52 -7.98 12.66
CA GLU A 58 -1.86 -7.07 11.73
C GLU A 58 -2.48 -7.17 10.32
N ILE A 59 -2.66 -8.39 9.80
CA ILE A 59 -3.33 -8.61 8.51
C ILE A 59 -4.74 -8.04 8.50
N LEU A 60 -5.53 -8.31 9.56
CA LEU A 60 -6.90 -7.82 9.66
C LEU A 60 -6.96 -6.30 9.76
N LEU A 61 -5.99 -5.65 10.41
CA LEU A 61 -5.91 -4.19 10.46
C LEU A 61 -5.56 -3.57 9.09
N PHE A 62 -4.67 -4.20 8.32
CA PHE A 62 -4.43 -3.78 6.93
C PHE A 62 -5.66 -3.97 6.04
N LEU A 63 -6.41 -5.04 6.24
CA LEU A 63 -7.66 -5.28 5.51
C LEU A 63 -8.75 -4.29 5.92
N ALA A 64 -8.83 -3.91 7.21
CA ALA A 64 -9.76 -2.89 7.69
C ALA A 64 -9.45 -1.52 7.07
N ASP A 65 -8.16 -1.12 7.03
CA ASP A 65 -7.73 0.09 6.32
C ASP A 65 -8.17 0.06 4.85
N ARG A 66 -7.93 -1.07 4.17
CA ARG A 66 -8.28 -1.24 2.75
C ARG A 66 -9.77 -1.18 2.49
N ALA A 67 -10.58 -1.81 3.31
CA ALA A 67 -12.03 -1.78 3.18
C ALA A 67 -12.57 -0.36 3.36
N GLU A 68 -12.13 0.34 4.39
CA GLU A 68 -12.49 1.75 4.64
C GLU A 68 -12.02 2.65 3.49
N HIS A 69 -10.78 2.46 3.03
CA HIS A 69 -10.23 3.22 1.91
C HIS A 69 -11.04 2.99 0.63
N PHE A 70 -11.41 1.75 0.35
CA PHE A 70 -12.24 1.42 -0.80
C PHE A 70 -13.62 2.10 -0.72
N GLU A 71 -14.34 1.89 0.38
CA GLU A 71 -15.70 2.42 0.53
C GLU A 71 -15.77 3.95 0.56
N LYS A 72 -14.83 4.60 1.24
CA LYS A 72 -14.88 6.05 1.47
C LYS A 72 -14.21 6.88 0.39
N LEU A 73 -13.20 6.32 -0.30
CA LEU A 73 -12.44 7.08 -1.27
C LEU A 73 -12.47 6.48 -2.67
N ILE A 74 -12.18 5.19 -2.83
CA ILE A 74 -12.03 4.60 -4.16
C ILE A 74 -13.39 4.49 -4.85
N GLN A 75 -14.33 3.80 -4.23
CA GLN A 75 -15.66 3.50 -4.81
C GLN A 75 -16.42 4.76 -5.24
N PRO A 76 -16.53 5.83 -4.44
CA PRO A 76 -17.23 7.05 -4.85
C PRO A 76 -16.56 7.79 -6.01
N ASN A 77 -15.29 7.49 -6.29
CA ASN A 77 -14.49 8.19 -7.29
C ASN A 77 -14.07 7.31 -8.48
N LEU A 78 -14.68 6.15 -8.68
CA LEU A 78 -14.32 5.22 -9.78
C LEU A 78 -14.41 5.84 -11.20
N GLY A 79 -15.14 6.94 -11.38
CA GLY A 79 -15.19 7.68 -12.65
C GLY A 79 -13.96 8.56 -12.90
N ARG A 80 -13.12 8.82 -11.91
CA ARG A 80 -11.93 9.69 -11.96
C ARG A 80 -10.64 8.89 -12.08
N LEU A 81 -9.52 9.58 -12.32
CA LEU A 81 -8.18 8.99 -12.19
C LEU A 81 -7.79 8.95 -10.71
N ILE A 82 -7.55 7.74 -10.19
CA ILE A 82 -7.12 7.50 -8.81
C ILE A 82 -5.75 6.85 -8.88
N LEU A 83 -4.77 7.44 -8.20
CA LEU A 83 -3.38 6.99 -8.12
C LEU A 83 -3.07 6.62 -6.68
N SER A 84 -2.90 5.34 -6.38
CA SER A 84 -2.60 4.86 -5.03
C SER A 84 -1.16 4.39 -4.89
N ASP A 85 -0.44 4.95 -3.91
CA ASP A 85 0.86 4.42 -3.47
C ASP A 85 0.61 3.20 -2.59
N ARG A 86 0.87 2.03 -3.13
CA ARG A 86 0.58 0.71 -2.57
C ARG A 86 -0.90 0.31 -2.57
N GLY A 87 -1.13 -0.97 -2.35
CA GLY A 87 -2.44 -1.58 -2.21
C GLY A 87 -2.33 -3.05 -1.78
N PHE A 88 -3.21 -3.89 -2.31
CA PHE A 88 -3.36 -5.28 -1.89
C PHE A 88 -2.11 -6.15 -2.13
N ILE A 89 -1.33 -5.90 -3.17
CA ILE A 89 -0.12 -6.67 -3.47
C ILE A 89 0.92 -6.50 -2.37
N SER A 90 1.19 -5.25 -1.96
CA SER A 90 2.06 -4.97 -0.81
C SER A 90 1.53 -5.67 0.44
N GLY A 91 0.23 -5.63 0.70
CA GLY A 91 -0.38 -6.28 1.86
C GLY A 91 -0.16 -7.80 1.88
N ILE A 92 -0.38 -8.47 0.75
CA ILE A 92 -0.14 -9.92 0.62
C ILE A 92 1.35 -10.23 0.77
N ALA A 93 2.23 -9.48 0.08
CA ALA A 93 3.66 -9.72 0.12
C ALA A 93 4.24 -9.59 1.54
N TYR A 94 3.85 -8.56 2.30
CA TYR A 94 4.27 -8.40 3.69
C TYR A 94 3.70 -9.49 4.61
N ALA A 95 2.43 -9.90 4.42
CA ALA A 95 1.83 -10.97 5.19
C ALA A 95 2.60 -12.30 5.01
N LEU A 96 2.91 -12.67 3.77
CA LEU A 96 3.67 -13.87 3.43
C LEU A 96 5.12 -13.80 3.93
N ALA A 97 5.75 -12.63 3.88
CA ALA A 97 7.10 -12.44 4.41
C ALA A 97 7.15 -12.61 5.94
N ASN A 98 6.07 -12.23 6.64
CA ASN A 98 5.96 -12.36 8.10
C ASN A 98 5.54 -13.77 8.55
N ASP A 99 4.86 -14.53 7.71
CA ASP A 99 4.43 -15.91 8.00
C ASP A 99 4.30 -16.71 6.69
N GLU A 100 5.31 -17.51 6.40
CA GLU A 100 5.40 -18.37 5.20
C GLU A 100 4.35 -19.49 5.16
N ASN A 101 3.68 -19.78 6.28
CA ASN A 101 2.63 -20.78 6.36
C ASN A 101 1.24 -20.24 5.98
N LEU A 102 1.13 -18.96 5.64
CA LEU A 102 -0.13 -18.39 5.19
C LEU A 102 -0.47 -18.88 3.77
N ASP A 103 -1.74 -19.19 3.55
CA ASP A 103 -2.25 -19.50 2.23
C ASP A 103 -2.52 -18.21 1.45
N GLU A 104 -1.83 -18.05 0.34
CA GLU A 104 -1.99 -16.89 -0.55
C GLU A 104 -3.44 -16.75 -1.06
N ASN A 105 -4.13 -17.87 -1.32
CA ASN A 105 -5.52 -17.83 -1.76
C ASN A 105 -6.44 -17.27 -0.68
N VAL A 106 -6.22 -17.62 0.58
CA VAL A 106 -6.97 -17.03 1.70
C VAL A 106 -6.73 -15.53 1.78
N LEU A 107 -5.48 -15.09 1.65
CA LEU A 107 -5.16 -13.65 1.63
C LEU A 107 -5.84 -12.95 0.45
N LEU A 108 -5.86 -13.57 -0.72
CA LEU A 108 -6.53 -13.01 -1.90
C LEU A 108 -8.04 -12.89 -1.71
N GLU A 109 -8.70 -13.91 -1.16
CA GLU A 109 -10.15 -13.88 -0.88
C GLU A 109 -10.50 -12.80 0.16
N LEU A 110 -9.69 -12.63 1.21
CA LEU A 110 -9.87 -11.56 2.18
C LEU A 110 -9.72 -10.17 1.51
N ASN A 111 -8.79 -10.03 0.57
CA ASN A 111 -8.62 -8.80 -0.20
C ASN A 111 -9.78 -8.55 -1.18
N LYS A 112 -10.34 -9.59 -1.80
CA LYS A 112 -11.56 -9.48 -2.60
C LYS A 112 -12.72 -8.95 -1.76
N PHE A 113 -12.90 -9.50 -0.57
CA PHE A 113 -13.92 -9.02 0.37
C PHE A 113 -13.71 -7.52 0.69
N ALA A 114 -12.50 -7.13 1.08
CA ALA A 114 -12.19 -5.74 1.45
C ALA A 114 -12.37 -4.75 0.28
N LEU A 115 -12.17 -5.19 -0.96
CA LEU A 115 -12.29 -4.40 -2.18
C LEU A 115 -13.65 -4.57 -2.89
N ASN A 116 -14.59 -5.28 -2.29
CA ASN A 116 -15.87 -5.60 -2.92
C ASN A 116 -15.69 -6.12 -4.36
N ASP A 117 -14.75 -7.07 -4.53
CA ASP A 117 -14.32 -7.67 -5.81
C ASP A 117 -13.80 -6.66 -6.87
N LYS A 118 -13.64 -5.38 -6.52
CA LYS A 118 -13.16 -4.36 -7.44
C LYS A 118 -11.67 -4.06 -7.22
N PHE A 119 -10.83 -4.81 -7.91
CA PHE A 119 -9.40 -4.52 -7.98
C PHE A 119 -9.08 -3.30 -8.85
N ALA A 120 -7.83 -2.85 -8.77
CA ALA A 120 -7.34 -1.76 -9.61
C ALA A 120 -7.43 -2.12 -11.10
N ASP A 121 -7.71 -1.11 -11.92
CA ASP A 121 -7.77 -1.27 -13.39
C ASP A 121 -6.35 -1.49 -13.96
N LYS A 122 -5.32 -0.95 -13.29
CA LYS A 122 -3.90 -1.13 -13.65
C LYS A 122 -3.02 -1.20 -12.43
N ILE A 123 -1.97 -1.98 -12.54
CA ILE A 123 -0.89 -2.09 -11.54
C ILE A 123 0.41 -1.75 -12.24
N ILE A 124 1.15 -0.79 -11.68
CA ILE A 124 2.48 -0.40 -12.14
C ILE A 124 3.48 -0.88 -11.09
N PHE A 125 4.24 -1.89 -11.43
CA PHE A 125 5.25 -2.45 -10.54
C PHE A 125 6.60 -1.81 -10.81
N PHE A 126 7.24 -1.28 -9.76
CA PHE A 126 8.54 -0.63 -9.82
C PHE A 126 9.62 -1.56 -9.28
N GLU A 127 10.62 -1.78 -10.10
CA GLU A 127 11.84 -2.50 -9.72
C GLU A 127 13.05 -1.58 -9.82
N ALA A 128 14.03 -1.80 -8.95
CA ALA A 128 15.34 -1.17 -9.03
C ALA A 128 16.37 -2.08 -8.34
N SER A 129 17.64 -1.91 -8.71
CA SER A 129 18.71 -2.67 -8.06
C SER A 129 18.87 -2.29 -6.59
N SER A 130 19.35 -3.22 -5.77
CA SER A 130 19.59 -3.02 -4.34
C SER A 130 20.56 -1.86 -4.07
N GLU A 131 21.55 -1.66 -4.95
CA GLU A 131 22.53 -0.58 -4.88
C GLU A 131 21.86 0.78 -5.06
N LEU A 132 20.97 0.92 -6.06
CA LEU A 132 20.25 2.15 -6.33
C LEU A 132 19.31 2.50 -5.17
N ILE A 133 18.60 1.51 -4.63
CA ILE A 133 17.70 1.70 -3.50
C ILE A 133 18.47 2.13 -2.26
N SER A 134 19.56 1.42 -1.94
CA SER A 134 20.43 1.74 -0.80
C SER A 134 21.00 3.16 -0.91
N SER A 135 21.42 3.58 -2.10
CA SER A 135 21.91 4.94 -2.36
C SER A 135 20.83 5.99 -2.09
N ARG A 136 19.60 5.76 -2.59
CA ARG A 136 18.47 6.69 -2.43
C ARG A 136 18.00 6.80 -0.98
N LEU A 137 17.96 5.69 -0.24
CA LEU A 137 17.58 5.68 1.17
C LEU A 137 18.62 6.42 2.04
N LYS A 138 19.91 6.20 1.78
CA LYS A 138 20.99 6.93 2.45
C LYS A 138 20.91 8.44 2.22
N SER A 139 20.64 8.87 0.98
CA SER A 139 20.52 10.30 0.65
C SER A 139 19.33 10.99 1.31
N ARG A 140 18.30 10.24 1.70
CA ARG A 140 17.11 10.75 2.42
C ARG A 140 17.27 10.78 3.95
N GLY A 141 18.43 10.37 4.48
CA GLY A 141 18.67 10.28 5.94
C GLY A 141 17.84 9.19 6.62
N THR A 142 17.17 8.34 5.85
CA THR A 142 16.40 7.22 6.39
C THR A 142 17.37 6.06 6.59
N SER A 143 17.58 5.64 7.84
CA SER A 143 18.28 4.38 8.13
C SER A 143 17.57 3.26 7.38
N VAL A 144 18.34 2.49 6.58
CA VAL A 144 17.82 1.32 5.91
C VAL A 144 17.54 0.28 7.00
N LYS A 145 16.37 0.35 7.60
CA LYS A 145 15.79 -0.79 8.26
C LYS A 145 15.13 -1.65 7.19
N ILE A 146 15.96 -2.38 6.44
CA ILE A 146 15.51 -3.63 5.83
C ILE A 146 15.41 -4.60 7.03
N GLU A 147 14.44 -4.35 7.88
CA GLU A 147 14.01 -5.35 8.82
C GLU A 147 13.03 -6.23 8.05
N ALA A 148 13.56 -7.34 7.53
CA ALA A 148 12.80 -8.57 7.52
C ALA A 148 12.40 -8.79 9.00
N ARG A 149 11.20 -8.41 9.35
CA ARG A 149 10.56 -8.84 10.58
C ARG A 149 10.06 -10.26 10.38
#